data_10830a825170433b73ba668e4cd5014a
#
_entry.id   10830a825170433b73ba668e4cd5014a
#
_cell.length_a   1.000
_cell.length_b   1.000
_cell.length_c   1.000
_cell.angle_alpha   90.00
_cell.angle_beta   90.00
_cell.angle_gamma   90.00
#
_symmetry.space_group_name_H-M   'P 1'
#
loop_
_entity.id
_entity.type
_entity.pdbx_description
1 polymer ?
#
loop_
_entity_poly.entity_id
_entity_poly.type
_entity_poly.pdbx_seq_one_letter_code
_entity_poly.pdbx_strand_id
1 'polypeptide(L)'
;MRELSYETGRKTQLIDVTDDVRSAIDDAGGAAVLVYVPHTTAAVTINEKIDPALVEDLEGAFEKVVGSDWDWTHDDKDGPNGPSHGRASVVGPQVLVPLRDGKLGLGTYQGIFFCEFDGPRDRKVYLATLG
;
A
#
# COMPACT_ATOMS: atom_id res chain seq x y z
N MET A 1 -1.39 -0.50 18.65
CA MET A 1 -1.60 -0.68 17.20
C MET A 1 -2.92 -0.08 16.79
N ARG A 2 -2.94 0.60 15.67
CA ARG A 2 -4.16 1.19 15.09
C ARG A 2 -4.48 0.58 13.75
N GLU A 3 -5.74 0.64 13.33
CA GLU A 3 -6.19 0.11 12.05
C GLU A 3 -6.82 1.23 11.22
N LEU A 4 -6.49 1.23 9.92
CA LEU A 4 -7.22 1.98 8.91
C LEU A 4 -7.98 0.99 8.04
N SER A 5 -9.15 1.39 7.57
CA SER A 5 -9.98 0.55 6.71
C SER A 5 -10.25 1.24 5.39
N TYR A 6 -10.17 0.48 4.31
CA TYR A 6 -10.40 0.97 2.96
C TYR A 6 -11.30 0.02 2.19
N GLU A 7 -12.21 0.59 1.43
CA GLU A 7 -13.03 -0.14 0.48
C GLU A 7 -12.52 0.22 -0.91
N THR A 8 -11.84 -0.73 -1.58
CA THR A 8 -11.24 -0.44 -2.87
C THR A 8 -12.27 -0.60 -3.98
N GLY A 9 -12.06 0.09 -5.09
CA GLY A 9 -13.04 0.19 -6.16
C GLY A 9 -12.63 -0.42 -7.50
N ARG A 10 -11.36 -0.80 -7.65
CA ARG A 10 -10.83 -1.32 -8.91
C ARG A 10 -9.87 -2.48 -8.65
N LYS A 11 -9.62 -3.28 -9.69
CA LYS A 11 -8.69 -4.42 -9.64
C LYS A 11 -7.30 -3.97 -9.20
N THR A 12 -6.74 -2.96 -9.86
CA THR A 12 -5.48 -2.32 -9.51
C THR A 12 -5.78 -0.87 -9.14
N GLN A 13 -5.40 -0.48 -7.93
CA GLN A 13 -5.69 0.87 -7.44
C GLN A 13 -4.66 1.28 -6.41
N LEU A 14 -4.04 2.44 -6.61
CA LEU A 14 -3.18 3.07 -5.62
C LEU A 14 -3.99 4.13 -4.87
N ILE A 15 -3.98 4.06 -3.55
CA ILE A 15 -4.70 4.99 -2.68
C ILE A 15 -3.67 5.72 -1.83
N ASP A 16 -3.64 7.05 -1.89
CA ASP A 16 -2.79 7.86 -1.02
C ASP A 16 -3.37 7.83 0.40
N VAL A 17 -2.64 7.21 1.30
CA VAL A 17 -3.05 7.07 2.71
C VAL A 17 -2.24 7.96 3.64
N THR A 18 -1.43 8.87 3.10
CA THR A 18 -0.50 9.71 3.88
C THR A 18 -1.22 10.48 4.98
N ASP A 19 -2.30 11.18 4.64
CA ASP A 19 -3.02 12.01 5.61
C ASP A 19 -3.73 11.16 6.67
N ASP A 20 -4.23 9.99 6.29
CA ASP A 20 -4.85 9.06 7.24
C ASP A 20 -3.81 8.53 8.24
N VAL A 21 -2.62 8.18 7.75
CA VAL A 21 -1.51 7.77 8.62
C VAL A 21 -1.11 8.91 9.55
N ARG A 22 -0.95 10.13 9.00
CA ARG A 22 -0.58 11.31 9.78
C ARG A 22 -1.57 11.56 10.91
N SER A 23 -2.86 11.50 10.61
CA SER A 23 -3.91 11.72 11.61
C SER A 23 -3.94 10.63 12.67
N ALA A 24 -3.71 9.38 12.28
CA ALA A 24 -3.78 8.24 13.19
C ALA A 24 -2.62 8.20 14.18
N ILE A 25 -1.47 8.79 13.84
CA ILE A 25 -0.29 8.83 14.72
C ILE A 25 -0.12 10.17 15.43
N ASP A 26 -1.07 11.08 15.26
CA ASP A 26 -1.02 12.37 15.94
C ASP A 26 -0.90 12.14 17.44
N ASP A 27 0.00 12.88 18.10
CA ASP A 27 0.36 12.71 19.51
C ASP A 27 1.00 11.37 19.88
N ALA A 28 1.29 10.51 18.91
CA ALA A 28 2.01 9.28 19.18
C ALA A 28 3.50 9.55 19.40
N GLY A 29 4.07 8.92 20.43
CA GLY A 29 5.52 8.92 20.63
C GLY A 29 6.19 7.87 19.74
N GLY A 30 7.52 7.90 19.73
CA GLY A 30 8.30 6.87 19.06
C GLY A 30 9.28 7.41 18.03
N ALA A 31 10.16 6.53 17.56
CA ALA A 31 11.20 6.86 16.59
C ALA A 31 10.72 6.64 15.14
N ALA A 32 9.72 5.79 14.95
CA ALA A 32 9.24 5.43 13.62
C ALA A 32 7.81 4.94 13.68
N VAL A 33 7.13 4.96 12.54
CA VAL A 33 5.84 4.28 12.35
C VAL A 33 6.00 3.18 11.33
N LEU A 34 5.51 2.00 11.68
CA LEU A 34 5.36 0.86 10.78
C LEU A 34 3.97 0.95 10.15
N VAL A 35 3.90 0.89 8.83
CA VAL A 35 2.66 0.79 8.06
C VAL A 35 2.63 -0.61 7.45
N TYR A 36 1.70 -1.44 7.88
CA TYR A 36 1.68 -2.85 7.53
C TYR A 36 0.37 -3.26 6.88
N VAL A 37 0.46 -4.00 5.79
CA VAL A 37 -0.70 -4.49 5.02
C VAL A 37 -0.89 -5.98 5.30
N PRO A 38 -1.96 -6.36 6.02
CA PRO A 38 -2.19 -7.77 6.40
C PRO A 38 -2.96 -8.53 5.31
N HIS A 39 -2.51 -8.41 4.07
CA HIS A 39 -3.15 -9.06 2.92
C HIS A 39 -2.10 -9.64 1.99
N THR A 40 -2.49 -10.64 1.20
CA THR A 40 -1.58 -11.32 0.27
C THR A 40 -1.72 -10.84 -1.18
N THR A 41 -2.72 -10.00 -1.47
CA THR A 41 -2.95 -9.43 -2.80
C THR A 41 -2.99 -7.91 -2.80
N ALA A 42 -2.42 -7.31 -1.77
CA ALA A 42 -2.26 -5.86 -1.63
C ALA A 42 -0.91 -5.57 -0.98
N ALA A 43 -0.47 -4.33 -1.07
CA ALA A 43 0.85 -3.92 -0.60
C ALA A 43 0.85 -2.46 -0.21
N VAL A 44 2.00 -1.93 0.21
CA VAL A 44 2.20 -0.51 0.50
C VAL A 44 3.55 -0.07 -0.02
N THR A 45 3.60 1.15 -0.55
CA THR A 45 4.84 1.73 -1.07
C THR A 45 4.91 3.21 -0.77
N ILE A 46 6.08 3.79 -0.98
CA ILE A 46 6.31 5.23 -0.87
C ILE A 46 6.74 5.73 -2.24
N ASN A 47 6.05 6.74 -2.74
CA ASN A 47 6.38 7.36 -4.02
C ASN A 47 5.87 8.81 -4.03
N GLU A 48 5.95 9.48 -5.17
CA GLU A 48 5.55 10.86 -5.28
C GLU A 48 4.02 11.00 -5.23
N LYS A 49 3.53 11.90 -4.39
CA LYS A 49 2.09 12.06 -4.13
C LYS A 49 1.43 13.22 -4.89
N ILE A 50 2.20 14.04 -5.60
CA ILE A 50 1.70 15.31 -6.12
C ILE A 50 1.06 15.17 -7.50
N ASP A 51 1.50 14.20 -8.30
CA ASP A 51 1.07 14.07 -9.69
C ASP A 51 0.09 12.90 -9.87
N PRO A 52 -1.20 13.15 -10.11
CA PRO A 52 -2.17 12.08 -10.37
C PRO A 52 -1.85 11.25 -11.62
N ALA A 53 -1.19 11.83 -12.61
CA ALA A 53 -0.79 11.10 -13.81
C ALA A 53 0.25 10.03 -13.48
N LEU A 54 1.13 10.30 -12.51
CA LEU A 54 2.13 9.32 -12.07
C LEU A 54 1.45 8.13 -11.36
N VAL A 55 0.40 8.38 -10.58
CA VAL A 55 -0.36 7.30 -9.94
C VAL A 55 -0.94 6.36 -10.99
N GLU A 56 -1.53 6.89 -12.04
CA GLU A 56 -2.06 6.11 -13.14
C GLU A 56 -0.96 5.33 -13.86
N ASP A 57 0.19 5.96 -14.10
CA ASP A 57 1.34 5.32 -14.72
C ASP A 57 1.86 4.17 -13.86
N LEU A 58 1.93 4.35 -12.55
CA LEU A 58 2.38 3.30 -11.62
C LEU A 58 1.40 2.12 -11.60
N GLU A 59 0.10 2.39 -11.61
CA GLU A 59 -0.90 1.34 -11.69
C GLU A 59 -0.69 0.48 -12.94
N GLY A 60 -0.47 1.12 -14.09
CA GLY A 60 -0.19 0.42 -15.34
C GLY A 60 1.15 -0.33 -15.32
N ALA A 61 2.16 0.26 -14.70
CA ALA A 61 3.49 -0.36 -14.59
C ALA A 61 3.44 -1.64 -13.75
N PHE A 62 2.73 -1.63 -12.62
CA PHE A 62 2.60 -2.82 -11.79
C PHE A 62 1.90 -3.96 -12.53
N GLU A 63 0.93 -3.65 -13.37
CA GLU A 63 0.25 -4.67 -14.18
C GLU A 63 1.19 -5.32 -15.19
N LYS A 64 2.22 -4.59 -15.64
CA LYS A 64 3.20 -5.08 -16.62
C LYS A 64 4.38 -5.81 -15.99
N VAL A 65 4.83 -5.36 -14.81
CA VAL A 65 5.99 -5.94 -14.13
C VAL A 65 5.74 -7.40 -13.75
N VAL A 66 4.51 -7.72 -13.37
CA VAL A 66 4.10 -9.11 -13.11
C VAL A 66 2.94 -9.38 -14.06
N GLY A 67 3.23 -10.12 -15.13
CA GLY A 67 2.29 -10.30 -16.24
C GLY A 67 1.12 -11.23 -15.90
N SER A 68 -0.08 -10.82 -16.29
CA SER A 68 -1.27 -11.64 -16.14
C SER A 68 -1.31 -12.79 -17.14
N ASP A 69 -0.50 -12.70 -18.21
CA ASP A 69 -0.42 -13.69 -19.28
C ASP A 69 0.61 -14.80 -19.02
N TRP A 70 1.26 -14.79 -17.85
CA TRP A 70 2.18 -15.86 -17.46
C TRP A 70 1.38 -17.11 -17.08
N ASP A 71 2.03 -18.27 -17.09
CA ASP A 71 1.42 -19.55 -16.72
C ASP A 71 1.23 -19.64 -15.20
N TRP A 72 0.14 -19.08 -14.71
CA TRP A 72 -0.21 -19.13 -13.28
C TRP A 72 -1.01 -20.39 -13.00
N THR A 73 -0.61 -21.14 -11.96
CA THR A 73 -1.31 -22.35 -11.54
C THR A 73 -2.31 -22.10 -10.41
N HIS A 74 -2.14 -20.99 -9.69
CA HIS A 74 -3.05 -20.62 -8.59
C HIS A 74 -4.42 -20.21 -9.16
N ASP A 75 -5.46 -20.90 -8.70
CA ASP A 75 -6.83 -20.64 -9.13
C ASP A 75 -7.71 -20.64 -7.89
N ASP A 76 -8.00 -19.44 -7.37
CA ASP A 76 -8.84 -19.24 -6.19
C ASP A 76 -10.32 -19.33 -6.61
N LYS A 77 -11.18 -19.60 -5.62
CA LYS A 77 -12.65 -19.57 -5.79
C LYS A 77 -13.16 -18.20 -6.26
N ASP A 78 -12.40 -17.14 -6.03
CA ASP A 78 -12.70 -15.77 -6.48
C ASP A 78 -12.12 -15.48 -7.87
N GLY A 79 -11.62 -16.50 -8.56
CA GLY A 79 -10.99 -16.40 -9.87
C GLY A 79 -9.47 -16.48 -9.80
N PRO A 80 -8.78 -16.63 -10.94
CA PRO A 80 -7.32 -16.72 -10.96
C PRO A 80 -6.71 -15.36 -10.57
N ASN A 81 -6.01 -15.31 -9.45
CA ASN A 81 -5.40 -14.08 -8.93
C ASN A 81 -3.89 -14.21 -8.63
N GLY A 82 -3.22 -15.18 -9.28
CA GLY A 82 -1.78 -15.34 -9.16
C GLY A 82 -0.99 -14.05 -9.39
N PRO A 83 -1.27 -13.29 -10.46
CA PRO A 83 -0.57 -12.02 -10.70
C PRO A 83 -0.71 -11.03 -9.54
N SER A 84 -1.85 -10.98 -8.88
CA SER A 84 -2.08 -10.09 -7.74
C SER A 84 -1.17 -10.45 -6.56
N HIS A 85 -0.99 -11.75 -6.29
CA HIS A 85 -0.04 -12.24 -5.28
C HIS A 85 1.40 -11.89 -5.65
N GLY A 86 1.76 -12.06 -6.91
CA GLY A 86 3.09 -11.72 -7.40
C GLY A 86 3.41 -10.24 -7.25
N ARG A 87 2.48 -9.39 -7.62
CA ARG A 87 2.64 -7.93 -7.49
C ARG A 87 2.77 -7.51 -6.03
N ALA A 88 1.95 -8.08 -5.16
CA ALA A 88 2.02 -7.80 -3.73
C ALA A 88 3.38 -8.20 -3.15
N SER A 89 3.93 -9.33 -3.57
CA SER A 89 5.25 -9.80 -3.12
C SER A 89 6.37 -8.88 -3.59
N VAL A 90 6.29 -8.39 -4.83
CA VAL A 90 7.32 -7.50 -5.40
C VAL A 90 7.32 -6.14 -4.70
N VAL A 91 6.15 -5.58 -4.43
CA VAL A 91 6.03 -4.27 -3.76
C VAL A 91 6.31 -4.38 -2.27
N GLY A 92 5.77 -5.39 -1.61
CA GLY A 92 6.01 -5.65 -0.21
C GLY A 92 4.88 -5.22 0.71
N PRO A 93 4.82 -5.82 1.91
CA PRO A 93 3.69 -5.63 2.82
C PRO A 93 3.85 -4.44 3.77
N GLN A 94 5.01 -3.78 3.80
CA GLN A 94 5.25 -2.77 4.84
C GLN A 94 6.18 -1.68 4.36
N VAL A 95 6.03 -0.52 4.99
CA VAL A 95 7.03 0.55 4.96
C VAL A 95 7.27 1.02 6.40
N LEU A 96 8.49 1.46 6.66
CA LEU A 96 8.88 2.04 7.94
C LEU A 96 9.26 3.50 7.69
N VAL A 97 8.58 4.41 8.36
CA VAL A 97 8.79 5.84 8.19
C VAL A 97 9.35 6.42 9.49
N PRO A 98 10.51 7.07 9.47
CA PRO A 98 11.03 7.71 10.68
C PRO A 98 10.11 8.84 11.12
N LEU A 99 10.02 9.05 12.42
CA LEU A 99 9.32 10.19 12.99
C LEU A 99 10.32 11.26 13.39
N ARG A 100 10.02 12.51 13.06
CA ARG A 100 10.80 13.67 13.48
C ARG A 100 9.88 14.62 14.22
N ASP A 101 10.16 14.83 15.50
CA ASP A 101 9.33 15.67 16.37
C ASP A 101 7.86 15.24 16.34
N GLY A 102 7.61 13.92 16.34
CA GLY A 102 6.27 13.34 16.33
C GLY A 102 5.56 13.37 14.99
N LYS A 103 6.24 13.77 13.92
CA LYS A 103 5.67 13.90 12.58
C LYS A 103 6.34 12.95 11.59
N LEU A 104 5.63 12.58 10.53
CA LEU A 104 6.19 11.74 9.48
C LEU A 104 7.42 12.39 8.86
N GLY A 105 8.55 11.68 8.89
CA GLY A 105 9.81 12.14 8.30
C GLY A 105 9.91 11.83 6.83
N LEU A 106 8.85 12.12 6.07
CA LEU A 106 8.84 11.94 4.62
C LEU A 106 9.56 13.09 3.92
N GLY A 107 10.15 12.80 2.77
CA GLY A 107 10.65 13.82 1.88
C GLY A 107 9.49 14.68 1.35
N THR A 108 9.81 15.85 0.81
CA THR A 108 8.84 16.84 0.36
C THR A 108 7.79 16.27 -0.60
N TYR A 109 8.21 15.37 -1.49
CA TYR A 109 7.33 14.80 -2.51
C TYR A 109 6.80 13.42 -2.17
N GLN A 110 7.27 12.80 -1.10
CA GLN A 110 6.89 11.44 -0.76
C GLN A 110 5.48 11.37 -0.17
N GLY A 111 4.74 10.36 -0.57
CA GLY A 111 3.49 9.95 0.04
C GLY A 111 3.50 8.46 0.26
N ILE A 112 2.61 8.00 1.12
CA ILE A 112 2.41 6.58 1.41
C ILE A 112 1.21 6.11 0.62
N PHE A 113 1.39 5.06 -0.20
CA PHE A 113 0.33 4.53 -1.06
C PHE A 113 0.00 3.09 -0.70
N PHE A 114 -1.27 2.84 -0.43
CA PHE A 114 -1.82 1.51 -0.39
C PHE A 114 -2.00 1.02 -1.82
N CYS A 115 -1.50 -0.19 -2.12
CA CYS A 115 -1.55 -0.77 -3.46
C CYS A 115 -2.51 -1.94 -3.47
N GLU A 116 -3.68 -1.77 -4.10
CA GLU A 116 -4.63 -2.85 -4.33
C GLU A 116 -4.28 -3.56 -5.64
N PHE A 117 -4.20 -4.89 -5.60
CA PHE A 117 -3.94 -5.68 -6.82
C PHE A 117 -5.05 -6.70 -7.14
N ASP A 118 -6.07 -6.79 -6.30
CA ASP A 118 -7.16 -7.77 -6.47
C ASP A 118 -8.51 -7.23 -5.98
N GLY A 119 -8.75 -5.96 -6.27
CA GLY A 119 -9.99 -5.29 -5.88
C GLY A 119 -11.15 -5.56 -6.85
N PRO A 120 -12.35 -5.07 -6.51
CA PRO A 120 -12.66 -4.35 -5.27
C PRO A 120 -12.78 -5.28 -4.05
N ARG A 121 -12.26 -4.82 -2.92
CA ARG A 121 -12.31 -5.56 -1.64
C ARG A 121 -12.30 -4.60 -0.47
N ASP A 122 -12.70 -5.11 0.69
CA ASP A 122 -12.47 -4.44 1.97
C ASP A 122 -11.07 -4.78 2.45
N ARG A 123 -10.30 -3.73 2.78
CA ARG A 123 -8.89 -3.85 3.16
C ARG A 123 -8.62 -3.15 4.48
N LYS A 124 -7.56 -3.61 5.15
CA LYS A 124 -7.06 -2.98 6.36
C LYS A 124 -5.60 -2.63 6.23
N VAL A 125 -5.19 -1.60 6.95
CA VAL A 125 -3.79 -1.22 7.11
C VAL A 125 -3.54 -1.08 8.61
N TYR A 126 -2.49 -1.72 9.10
CA TYR A 126 -2.12 -1.64 10.51
C TYR A 126 -1.00 -0.62 10.70
N LEU A 127 -1.10 0.15 11.76
CA LEU A 127 -0.11 1.14 12.13
C LEU A 127 0.42 0.84 13.53
N ALA A 128 1.74 0.86 13.68
CA ALA A 128 2.38 0.70 14.98
C ALA A 128 3.54 1.69 15.08
N THR A 129 3.63 2.42 16.20
CA THR A 129 4.79 3.27 16.44
C THR A 129 5.84 2.47 17.20
N LEU A 130 7.11 2.67 16.86
CA LEU A 130 8.26 1.94 17.38
C LEU A 130 9.24 2.89 18.05
N GLY A 131 9.88 2.41 19.10
CA GLY A 131 10.86 3.18 19.88
C GLY A 131 10.25 3.87 21.09
#